data_2550bbf8bc5fe06faa8d567b2d48bd55
#
_entry.id   2550bbf8bc5fe06faa8d567b2d48bd55
#
_cell.length_a   1.000
_cell.length_b   1.000
_cell.length_c   1.000
_cell.angle_alpha   90.00
_cell.angle_beta   90.00
_cell.angle_gamma   90.00
#
_symmetry.space_group_name_H-M   'P 1'
#
loop_
_entity.id
_entity.type
_entity.pdbx_description
1 polymer ?
#
loop_
_entity_poly.entity_id
_entity_poly.type
_entity_poly.pdbx_seq_one_letter_code
_entity_poly.pdbx_strand_id
1 'polypeptide(L)'
;METMFDTLLQLPLFQGLCHEDFTSILDKVKLHFIKHKAGETIIKSGNPCTQLCFLLKGELSIVTNAKDNIYTVIEKTEAPYLIEPQSLFGMNTNYASSYVAHTEVHTVCISKAFVLSDLFKYDIFRLNYMNIVSNRAQNLYSRLWEEP
;
A
#
# COMPACT_ATOMS: atom_id res chain seq x y z
N MET A 1 -22.01 5.09 11.65
CA MET A 1 -21.67 4.13 10.59
C MET A 1 -20.43 4.61 9.83
N GLU A 2 -19.41 3.78 9.83
CA GLU A 2 -18.19 4.15 9.09
C GLU A 2 -18.38 3.93 7.60
N THR A 3 -18.04 4.94 6.82
CA THR A 3 -17.97 4.82 5.36
C THR A 3 -16.56 4.41 4.96
N MET A 4 -16.39 4.04 3.70
CA MET A 4 -15.07 3.76 3.15
C MET A 4 -14.16 4.99 3.23
N PHE A 5 -14.75 6.17 3.09
CA PHE A 5 -14.01 7.43 3.20
C PHE A 5 -13.50 7.67 4.62
N ASP A 6 -14.29 7.31 5.63
CA ASP A 6 -13.85 7.41 7.03
C ASP A 6 -12.65 6.49 7.27
N THR A 7 -12.67 5.30 6.69
CA THR A 7 -11.56 4.35 6.79
C THR A 7 -10.30 4.94 6.13
N LEU A 8 -10.42 5.52 4.95
CA LEU A 8 -9.29 6.14 4.25
C LEU A 8 -8.69 7.28 5.07
N LEU A 9 -9.55 8.10 5.69
CA LEU A 9 -9.11 9.24 6.50
C LEU A 9 -8.29 8.80 7.70
N GLN A 10 -8.52 7.60 8.20
CA GLN A 10 -7.80 7.06 9.35
C GLN A 10 -6.44 6.46 8.98
N LEU A 11 -6.17 6.27 7.69
CA LEU A 11 -4.89 5.71 7.25
C LEU A 11 -3.76 6.70 7.52
N PRO A 12 -2.58 6.21 7.97
CA PRO A 12 -1.44 7.10 8.26
C PRO A 12 -1.08 8.03 7.12
N LEU A 13 -1.28 7.59 5.88
CA LEU A 13 -0.95 8.35 4.69
C LEU A 13 -1.76 9.65 4.58
N PHE A 14 -3.00 9.66 5.08
CA PHE A 14 -3.90 10.81 5.02
C PHE A 14 -3.99 11.59 6.32
N GLN A 15 -3.26 11.20 7.34
CA GLN A 15 -3.30 11.90 8.62
C GLN A 15 -2.74 13.31 8.50
N GLY A 16 -3.38 14.24 9.16
CA GLY A 16 -2.98 15.64 9.15
C GLY A 16 -3.59 16.47 8.02
N LEU A 17 -4.25 15.83 7.06
CA LEU A 17 -5.02 16.55 6.06
C LEU A 17 -6.28 17.12 6.70
N CYS A 18 -6.60 18.37 6.41
CA CYS A 18 -7.85 18.95 6.87
C CYS A 18 -9.03 18.38 6.06
N HIS A 19 -10.22 18.50 6.61
CA HIS A 19 -11.42 17.97 5.97
C HIS A 19 -11.63 18.52 4.56
N GLU A 20 -11.35 19.82 4.37
CA GLU A 20 -11.50 20.47 3.07
C GLU A 20 -10.55 19.88 2.03
N ASP A 21 -9.29 19.67 2.40
CA ASP A 21 -8.29 19.08 1.51
C ASP A 21 -8.67 17.65 1.13
N PHE A 22 -9.12 16.89 2.11
CA PHE A 22 -9.52 15.50 1.86
C PHE A 22 -10.73 15.43 0.93
N THR A 23 -11.73 16.30 1.14
CA THR A 23 -12.90 16.39 0.27
C THR A 23 -12.50 16.78 -1.15
N SER A 24 -11.57 17.73 -1.27
CA SER A 24 -11.05 18.16 -2.58
C SER A 24 -10.33 17.02 -3.30
N ILE A 25 -9.58 16.21 -2.57
CA ILE A 25 -8.91 15.03 -3.12
C ILE A 25 -9.95 14.03 -3.64
N LEU A 26 -10.96 13.74 -2.85
CA LEU A 26 -12.01 12.78 -3.23
C LEU A 26 -12.76 13.22 -4.49
N ASP A 27 -12.93 14.53 -4.67
CA ASP A 27 -13.61 15.06 -5.85
C ASP A 27 -12.78 14.92 -7.13
N LYS A 28 -11.46 14.92 -7.02
CA LYS A 28 -10.56 14.92 -8.18
C LYS A 28 -9.95 13.56 -8.47
N VAL A 29 -9.60 12.82 -7.42
CA VAL A 29 -8.88 11.56 -7.55
C VAL A 29 -9.85 10.43 -7.84
N LYS A 30 -9.55 9.66 -8.88
CA LYS A 30 -10.34 8.51 -9.22
C LYS A 30 -9.89 7.33 -8.37
N LEU A 31 -10.75 6.86 -7.49
CA LEU A 31 -10.51 5.74 -6.62
C LEU A 31 -11.11 4.47 -7.23
N HIS A 32 -10.31 3.42 -7.33
CA HIS A 32 -10.77 2.12 -7.80
C HIS A 32 -10.96 1.19 -6.62
N PHE A 33 -12.22 0.92 -6.29
CA PHE A 33 -12.58 0.00 -5.22
C PHE A 33 -12.80 -1.39 -5.81
N ILE A 34 -12.07 -2.36 -5.31
CA ILE A 34 -12.14 -3.73 -5.83
C ILE A 34 -12.31 -4.71 -4.68
N LYS A 35 -13.21 -5.66 -4.88
CA LYS A 35 -13.43 -6.76 -3.95
C LYS A 35 -12.80 -8.02 -4.53
N HIS A 36 -12.03 -8.74 -3.72
CA HIS A 36 -11.38 -9.97 -4.13
C HIS A 36 -11.84 -11.12 -3.23
N LYS A 37 -12.00 -12.30 -3.84
CA LYS A 37 -12.37 -13.50 -3.11
C LYS A 37 -11.15 -14.13 -2.45
N ALA A 38 -11.38 -14.86 -1.35
CA ALA A 38 -10.32 -15.63 -0.71
C ALA A 38 -9.63 -16.54 -1.73
N GLY A 39 -8.31 -16.57 -1.70
CA GLY A 39 -7.49 -17.38 -2.61
C GLY A 39 -7.08 -16.65 -3.89
N GLU A 40 -7.68 -15.52 -4.18
CA GLU A 40 -7.36 -14.76 -5.39
C GLU A 40 -6.02 -14.06 -5.26
N THR A 41 -5.18 -14.15 -6.30
CA THR A 41 -3.92 -13.39 -6.36
C THR A 41 -4.23 -11.98 -6.83
N ILE A 42 -3.98 -11.01 -5.96
CA ILE A 42 -4.28 -9.60 -6.23
C ILE A 42 -3.14 -8.95 -7.01
N ILE A 43 -1.92 -9.20 -6.57
CA ILE A 43 -0.70 -8.62 -7.16
C ILE A 43 0.32 -9.73 -7.27
N LYS A 44 1.00 -9.79 -8.41
CA LYS A 44 2.02 -10.78 -8.66
C LYS A 44 3.40 -10.13 -8.64
N SER A 45 4.33 -10.76 -7.92
CA SER A 45 5.74 -10.34 -7.89
C SER A 45 6.30 -10.21 -9.30
N GLY A 46 7.04 -9.13 -9.52
CA GLY A 46 7.63 -8.84 -10.82
C GLY A 46 6.77 -7.98 -11.74
N ASN A 47 5.47 -7.87 -11.48
CA ASN A 47 4.61 -7.01 -12.26
C ASN A 47 4.90 -5.54 -11.96
N PRO A 48 4.72 -4.64 -12.94
CA PRO A 48 4.94 -3.21 -12.71
C PRO A 48 3.99 -2.65 -11.66
N CYS A 49 4.53 -1.83 -10.76
CA CYS A 49 3.73 -1.09 -9.78
C CYS A 49 3.35 0.25 -10.39
N THR A 50 2.11 0.38 -10.80
CA THR A 50 1.58 1.59 -11.45
C THR A 50 0.50 2.26 -10.63
N GLN A 51 0.17 1.69 -9.47
CA GLN A 51 -0.88 2.17 -8.59
C GLN A 51 -0.46 2.04 -7.15
N LEU A 52 -0.98 2.94 -6.33
CA LEU A 52 -0.85 2.84 -4.88
C LEU A 52 -2.11 2.15 -4.37
N CYS A 53 -1.96 1.00 -3.73
CA CYS A 53 -3.08 0.19 -3.28
C CYS A 53 -3.13 0.06 -1.78
N PHE A 54 -4.34 0.17 -1.22
CA PHE A 54 -4.61 0.03 0.21
C PHE A 54 -5.53 -1.15 0.45
N LEU A 55 -5.21 -1.93 1.46
CA LEU A 55 -6.12 -2.95 1.97
C LEU A 55 -7.05 -2.29 2.98
N LEU A 56 -8.33 -2.25 2.68
CA LEU A 56 -9.34 -1.62 3.55
C LEU A 56 -10.02 -2.62 4.47
N LYS A 57 -10.13 -3.87 4.03
CA LYS A 57 -10.81 -4.91 4.81
C LYS A 57 -10.24 -6.27 4.45
N GLY A 58 -10.09 -7.13 5.45
CA GLY A 58 -9.64 -8.50 5.28
C GLY A 58 -8.17 -8.71 5.56
N GLU A 59 -7.68 -9.87 5.18
CA GLU A 59 -6.29 -10.29 5.40
C GLU A 59 -5.63 -10.68 4.09
N LEU A 60 -4.37 -10.33 3.95
CA LEU A 60 -3.53 -10.71 2.82
C LEU A 60 -2.43 -11.67 3.26
N SER A 61 -2.09 -12.61 2.38
CA SER A 61 -0.84 -13.34 2.46
C SER A 61 0.17 -12.66 1.55
N ILE A 62 1.34 -12.37 2.09
CA ILE A 62 2.44 -11.74 1.34
C ILE A 62 3.47 -12.82 1.07
N VAL A 63 3.70 -13.10 -0.20
CA VAL A 63 4.60 -14.17 -0.62
C VAL A 63 5.83 -13.56 -1.27
N THR A 64 6.98 -13.74 -0.65
CA THR A 64 8.24 -13.22 -1.15
C THR A 64 9.20 -14.35 -1.43
N ASN A 65 9.66 -14.48 -2.66
CA ASN A 65 10.63 -15.48 -3.05
C ASN A 65 12.04 -14.94 -2.91
N ALA A 66 12.96 -15.79 -2.43
CA ALA A 66 14.37 -15.44 -2.45
C ALA A 66 14.84 -15.27 -3.90
N LYS A 67 15.89 -14.47 -4.08
CA LYS A 67 16.41 -14.12 -5.40
C LYS A 67 16.79 -15.37 -6.23
N ASP A 68 17.23 -16.41 -5.56
CA ASP A 68 17.64 -17.69 -6.17
C ASP A 68 16.52 -18.74 -6.16
N ASN A 69 15.33 -18.37 -5.69
CA ASN A 69 14.17 -19.26 -5.55
C ASN A 69 14.39 -20.47 -4.64
N ILE A 70 15.41 -20.42 -3.77
CA ILE A 70 15.69 -21.53 -2.85
C ILE A 70 14.64 -21.60 -1.74
N TYR A 71 14.17 -20.44 -1.28
CA TYR A 71 13.15 -20.43 -0.23
C TYR A 71 12.15 -19.29 -0.46
N THR A 72 11.01 -19.44 0.17
CA THR A 72 9.90 -18.49 0.08
C THR A 72 9.50 -18.09 1.50
N VAL A 73 9.32 -16.80 1.70
CA VAL A 73 8.80 -16.26 2.96
C VAL A 73 7.33 -15.91 2.74
N ILE A 74 6.47 -16.40 3.65
CA ILE A 74 5.05 -16.08 3.62
C ILE A 74 4.70 -15.37 4.91
N GLU A 75 4.17 -14.15 4.79
CA GLU A 75 3.72 -13.35 5.91
C GLU A 75 2.25 -13.03 5.74
N LYS A 76 1.57 -12.73 6.84
CA LYS A 76 0.18 -12.30 6.80
C LYS A 76 0.06 -10.88 7.33
N THR A 77 -0.84 -10.12 6.74
CA THR A 77 -1.15 -8.78 7.22
C THR A 77 -2.65 -8.54 7.19
N GLU A 78 -3.12 -7.70 8.11
CA GLU A 78 -4.53 -7.33 8.22
C GLU A 78 -4.75 -5.89 7.82
N ALA A 79 -5.97 -5.60 7.40
CA ALA A 79 -6.38 -4.23 7.12
C ALA A 79 -6.36 -3.38 8.40
N PRO A 80 -6.07 -2.08 8.34
CA PRO A 80 -5.66 -1.37 7.13
C PRO A 80 -4.18 -1.58 6.81
N TYR A 81 -3.85 -1.68 5.54
CA TYR A 81 -2.47 -1.91 5.12
C TYR A 81 -2.18 -1.24 3.78
N LEU A 82 -1.07 -0.55 3.69
CA LEU A 82 -0.61 0.07 2.45
C LEU A 82 0.37 -0.89 1.76
N ILE A 83 0.03 -1.29 0.54
CA ILE A 83 0.79 -2.29 -0.21
C ILE A 83 1.98 -1.65 -0.90
N GLU A 84 3.18 -2.07 -0.54
CA GLU A 84 4.46 -1.70 -1.15
C GLU A 84 4.55 -0.25 -1.68
N PRO A 85 4.40 0.75 -0.83
CA PRO A 85 4.51 2.15 -1.29
C PRO A 85 5.88 2.46 -1.89
N GLN A 86 6.93 1.76 -1.45
CA GLN A 86 8.29 1.95 -1.95
C GLN A 86 8.45 1.51 -3.40
N SER A 87 7.60 0.62 -3.89
CA SER A 87 7.72 0.09 -5.26
C SER A 87 7.10 1.00 -6.31
N LEU A 88 6.32 2.01 -5.89
CA LEU A 88 5.76 2.99 -6.81
C LEU A 88 6.84 3.90 -7.38
N PHE A 89 7.91 4.10 -6.64
CA PHE A 89 9.04 4.96 -6.99
C PHE A 89 10.36 4.20 -6.86
N GLY A 90 11.45 4.88 -7.14
CA GLY A 90 12.79 4.31 -7.03
C GLY A 90 13.28 3.74 -8.35
N MET A 91 14.40 3.04 -8.28
CA MET A 91 15.06 2.49 -9.46
C MET A 91 14.39 1.23 -9.98
N ASN A 92 13.70 0.50 -9.10
CA ASN A 92 12.95 -0.70 -9.47
C ASN A 92 11.50 -0.51 -9.06
N THR A 93 10.62 -0.36 -10.05
CA THR A 93 9.20 -0.12 -9.82
C THR A 93 8.35 -1.36 -10.05
N ASN A 94 8.93 -2.54 -9.93
CA ASN A 94 8.18 -3.79 -9.96
C ASN A 94 7.90 -4.24 -8.53
N TYR A 95 6.76 -4.90 -8.33
CA TYR A 95 6.42 -5.45 -7.01
C TYR A 95 7.44 -6.51 -6.59
N ALA A 96 7.91 -6.38 -5.36
CA ALA A 96 8.87 -7.35 -4.80
C ALA A 96 8.19 -8.63 -4.36
N SER A 97 6.92 -8.57 -3.96
CA SER A 97 6.18 -9.70 -3.41
C SER A 97 4.87 -9.91 -4.15
N SER A 98 4.32 -11.11 -4.00
CA SER A 98 2.97 -11.41 -4.44
C SER A 98 2.00 -11.25 -3.27
N TYR A 99 0.80 -10.82 -3.54
CA TYR A 99 -0.23 -10.59 -2.52
C TYR A 99 -1.46 -11.41 -2.87
N VAL A 100 -1.82 -12.30 -1.97
CA VAL A 100 -2.95 -13.23 -2.15
C VAL A 100 -3.98 -12.95 -1.09
N ALA A 101 -5.25 -12.89 -1.46
CA ALA A 101 -6.33 -12.72 -0.52
C ALA A 101 -6.43 -13.96 0.36
N HIS A 102 -6.17 -13.82 1.66
CA HIS A 102 -6.32 -14.90 2.61
C HIS A 102 -7.79 -15.09 3.00
N THR A 103 -8.50 -13.97 3.11
CA THR A 103 -9.95 -13.92 3.28
C THR A 103 -10.51 -13.12 2.12
N GLU A 104 -11.81 -12.89 2.08
CA GLU A 104 -12.37 -11.88 1.19
C GLU A 104 -11.78 -10.53 1.58
N VAL A 105 -11.26 -9.78 0.60
CA VAL A 105 -10.61 -8.50 0.85
C VAL A 105 -11.22 -7.39 0.01
N HIS A 106 -11.16 -6.18 0.56
CA HIS A 106 -11.55 -4.97 -0.15
C HIS A 106 -10.33 -4.08 -0.27
N THR A 107 -10.00 -3.68 -1.49
CA THR A 107 -8.87 -2.80 -1.77
C THR A 107 -9.34 -1.53 -2.45
N VAL A 108 -8.54 -0.48 -2.33
CA VAL A 108 -8.70 0.75 -3.10
C VAL A 108 -7.36 1.10 -3.70
N CYS A 109 -7.36 1.45 -4.99
CA CYS A 109 -6.13 1.79 -5.70
C CYS A 109 -6.24 3.16 -6.33
N ILE A 110 -5.12 3.87 -6.34
CA ILE A 110 -4.97 5.21 -6.92
C ILE A 110 -3.82 5.14 -7.91
N SER A 111 -4.02 5.64 -9.13
CA SER A 111 -2.96 5.61 -10.14
C SER A 111 -1.77 6.47 -9.72
N LYS A 112 -0.58 6.07 -10.15
CA LYS A 112 0.64 6.85 -9.93
C LYS A 112 0.50 8.28 -10.46
N ALA A 113 -0.17 8.44 -11.59
CA ALA A 113 -0.40 9.76 -12.17
C ALA A 113 -1.15 10.68 -11.22
N PHE A 114 -2.21 10.19 -10.56
CA PHE A 114 -2.96 10.96 -9.58
C PHE A 114 -2.15 11.24 -8.32
N VAL A 115 -1.35 10.28 -7.89
CA VAL A 115 -0.47 10.50 -6.73
C VAL A 115 0.46 11.68 -7.01
N LEU A 116 1.07 11.72 -8.19
CA LEU A 116 1.99 12.78 -8.57
C LEU A 116 1.31 14.11 -8.82
N SER A 117 0.17 14.12 -9.52
CA SER A 117 -0.47 15.37 -9.94
C SER A 117 -1.35 15.98 -8.86
N ASP A 118 -2.02 15.17 -8.07
CA ASP A 118 -3.03 15.68 -7.12
C ASP A 118 -2.65 15.49 -5.67
N LEU A 119 -2.18 14.30 -5.29
CA LEU A 119 -1.86 14.04 -3.88
C LEU A 119 -0.57 14.69 -3.44
N PHE A 120 0.44 14.70 -4.29
CA PHE A 120 1.73 15.30 -3.95
C PHE A 120 1.72 16.83 -3.95
N LYS A 121 0.59 17.46 -4.25
CA LYS A 121 0.41 18.89 -4.01
C LYS A 121 0.37 19.22 -2.52
N TYR A 122 -0.06 18.26 -1.71
CA TYR A 122 -0.21 18.44 -0.27
C TYR A 122 1.08 18.04 0.43
N ASP A 123 1.73 19.00 1.05
CA ASP A 123 3.01 18.77 1.74
C ASP A 123 2.88 17.68 2.80
N ILE A 124 1.75 17.68 3.54
CA ILE A 124 1.54 16.69 4.59
C ILE A 124 1.42 15.28 4.01
N PHE A 125 0.81 15.13 2.84
CA PHE A 125 0.71 13.83 2.18
C PHE A 125 2.10 13.33 1.78
N ARG A 126 2.91 14.20 1.16
CA ARG A 126 4.28 13.86 0.77
C ARG A 126 5.09 13.45 1.99
N LEU A 127 4.99 14.20 3.07
CA LEU A 127 5.72 13.91 4.30
C LEU A 127 5.29 12.55 4.87
N ASN A 128 3.98 12.30 4.91
CA ASN A 128 3.46 11.02 5.37
C ASN A 128 3.98 9.86 4.53
N TYR A 129 3.99 10.04 3.21
CA TYR A 129 4.50 9.04 2.28
C TYR A 129 5.98 8.73 2.56
N MET A 130 6.79 9.77 2.65
CA MET A 130 8.22 9.64 2.94
C MET A 130 8.46 8.96 4.29
N ASN A 131 7.68 9.34 5.31
CA ASN A 131 7.81 8.76 6.64
C ASN A 131 7.45 7.27 6.65
N ILE A 132 6.41 6.88 5.93
CA ILE A 132 6.00 5.48 5.84
C ILE A 132 7.09 4.64 5.15
N VAL A 133 7.59 5.11 4.02
CA VAL A 133 8.63 4.41 3.27
C VAL A 133 9.92 4.32 4.09
N SER A 134 10.30 5.44 4.72
CA SER A 134 11.50 5.48 5.57
C SER A 134 11.36 4.54 6.77
N ASN A 135 10.19 4.52 7.41
CA ASN A 135 9.94 3.65 8.55
C ASN A 135 10.05 2.17 8.16
N ARG A 136 9.52 1.81 7.01
CA ARG A 136 9.62 0.43 6.52
C ARG A 136 11.07 0.03 6.22
N ALA A 137 11.81 0.94 5.62
CA ALA A 137 13.23 0.73 5.34
C ALA A 137 14.03 0.59 6.64
N GLN A 138 13.75 1.44 7.62
CA GLN A 138 14.41 1.41 8.92
C GLN A 138 14.11 0.12 9.67
N ASN A 139 12.86 -0.33 9.63
CA ASN A 139 12.47 -1.58 10.28
C ASN A 139 13.16 -2.78 9.62
N LEU A 140 13.22 -2.78 8.32
CA LEU A 140 13.88 -3.84 7.58
C LEU A 140 15.38 -3.85 7.88
N TYR A 141 15.99 -2.67 7.92
CA TYR A 141 17.41 -2.52 8.25
C TYR A 141 17.71 -2.99 9.67
N SER A 142 16.83 -2.67 10.62
CA SER A 142 16.98 -3.13 12.01
C SER A 142 16.98 -4.65 12.11
N ARG A 143 16.16 -5.34 11.33
CA ARG A 143 16.10 -6.79 11.33
C ARG A 143 17.41 -7.45 10.90
N LEU A 144 18.20 -6.76 10.07
CA LEU A 144 19.51 -7.27 9.65
C LEU A 144 20.54 -7.27 10.77
N TRP A 145 20.33 -6.38 11.76
CA TRP A 145 21.24 -6.23 12.89
C TRP A 145 20.79 -6.98 14.14
N GLU A 146 19.52 -7.43 14.16
CA GLU A 146 18.98 -8.24 15.24
C GLU A 146 19.39 -9.68 15.04
N GLU A 147 20.56 -10.04 15.51
CA GLU A 147 21.06 -11.38 15.40
C GLU A 147 20.53 -12.28 16.49
N PRO A 148 20.14 -13.52 16.14
CA PRO A 148 19.85 -14.54 17.14
C PRO A 148 21.10 -14.95 17.89
#